data_642450d9f03ac46f9d39532c28e633e8
#
_entry.id   642450d9f03ac46f9d39532c28e633e8
#
_cell.length_a   1.000
_cell.length_b   1.000
_cell.length_c   1.000
_cell.angle_alpha   90.00
_cell.angle_beta   90.00
_cell.angle_gamma   90.00
#
_symmetry.space_group_name_H-M   'P 1'
#
loop_
_entity.id
_entity.type
_entity.pdbx_description
1 polymer ?
#
loop_
_entity_poly.entity_id
_entity_poly.type
_entity_poly.pdbx_seq_one_letter_code
_entity_poly.pdbx_strand_id
1 'polypeptide(L)'
;LFDNPSMDISAHSKMSVEDLIFAACRGGWPAALQPKTERGKLLVAKNYVKTVCDKDISKAAKEKLDPKIARAILRSYARNISTLADKTTILADVTANNDSLVRSTFDKYVAALEKLFVIQDITAWNPSIRSKTAIRSGEKRSFCDPSVVVASLGLGPGQLRTQLKTFGFIFETMCV
;
A
#
# COMPACT_ATOMS: atom_id res chain seq x y z
N LEU A 1 8.40 -7.95 26.70
CA LEU A 1 7.26 -7.02 26.64
C LEU A 1 6.00 -7.64 27.23
N PHE A 2 5.56 -8.80 26.72
CA PHE A 2 4.36 -9.46 27.20
C PHE A 2 4.53 -10.02 28.65
N ASP A 3 5.73 -10.48 29.01
CA ASP A 3 6.03 -11.02 30.34
C ASP A 3 6.34 -9.92 31.37
N ASN A 4 6.73 -8.72 30.94
CA ASN A 4 7.01 -7.59 31.81
C ASN A 4 6.56 -6.25 31.14
N PRO A 5 5.28 -5.89 31.27
CA PRO A 5 4.73 -4.66 30.68
C PRO A 5 5.29 -3.36 31.29
N SER A 6 5.95 -3.43 32.44
CA SER A 6 6.59 -2.29 33.11
C SER A 6 8.04 -2.07 32.66
N MET A 7 8.55 -2.89 31.74
CA MET A 7 9.91 -2.75 31.23
C MET A 7 10.04 -1.50 30.38
N ASP A 8 10.90 -0.59 30.77
CA ASP A 8 11.20 0.61 30.00
C ASP A 8 12.00 0.22 28.74
N ILE A 9 11.43 0.50 27.57
CA ILE A 9 12.05 0.17 26.29
C ILE A 9 12.57 1.45 25.68
N SER A 10 13.89 1.59 25.67
CA SER A 10 14.59 2.67 25.02
C SER A 10 15.61 2.12 24.05
N ALA A 11 15.56 2.57 22.80
CA ALA A 11 16.54 2.23 21.78
C ALA A 11 16.83 3.44 20.89
N HIS A 12 18.08 3.62 20.53
CA HIS A 12 18.50 4.63 19.57
C HIS A 12 18.89 3.96 18.25
N SER A 13 18.30 4.40 17.17
CA SER A 13 18.70 4.00 15.82
C SER A 13 19.68 5.01 15.24
N LYS A 14 20.67 4.52 14.48
CA LYS A 14 21.56 5.38 13.68
C LYS A 14 20.98 5.72 12.30
N MET A 15 19.80 5.19 11.97
CA MET A 15 19.13 5.46 10.69
C MET A 15 18.65 6.91 10.65
N SER A 16 18.99 7.60 9.59
CA SER A 16 18.46 8.93 9.29
C SER A 16 17.05 8.85 8.69
N VAL A 17 16.36 9.99 8.63
CA VAL A 17 15.06 10.08 7.92
C VAL A 17 15.23 9.76 6.43
N GLU A 18 16.35 10.14 5.84
CA GLU A 18 16.72 9.80 4.46
C GLU A 18 16.83 8.30 4.24
N ASP A 19 17.44 7.57 5.18
CA ASP A 19 17.56 6.11 5.13
C ASP A 19 16.18 5.47 5.21
N LEU A 20 15.29 5.97 6.07
CA LEU A 20 13.92 5.49 6.19
C LEU A 20 13.10 5.75 4.91
N ILE A 21 13.21 6.96 4.34
CA ILE A 21 12.58 7.29 3.06
C ILE A 21 13.08 6.38 1.95
N PHE A 22 14.40 6.16 1.88
CA PHE A 22 14.97 5.26 0.88
C PHE A 22 14.50 3.83 1.08
N ALA A 23 14.46 3.33 2.32
CA ALA A 23 13.97 2.00 2.66
C ALA A 23 12.49 1.82 2.25
N ALA A 24 11.63 2.81 2.52
CA ALA A 24 10.24 2.80 2.08
C ALA A 24 10.10 2.75 0.55
N CYS A 25 10.93 3.52 -0.16
CA CYS A 25 10.93 3.52 -1.64
C CYS A 25 11.46 2.23 -2.25
N ARG A 26 12.44 1.61 -1.61
CA ARG A 26 13.05 0.34 -2.05
C ARG A 26 12.14 -0.85 -1.76
N GLY A 27 11.48 -0.84 -0.60
CA GLY A 27 10.71 -1.95 -0.07
C GLY A 27 11.54 -3.10 0.49
N GLY A 28 10.83 -4.14 0.95
CA GLY A 28 11.40 -5.37 1.53
C GLY A 28 11.78 -6.44 0.49
N TRP A 29 11.80 -6.14 -0.79
CA TRP A 29 12.02 -7.09 -1.87
C TRP A 29 13.44 -7.67 -1.85
N PRO A 30 13.63 -9.02 -1.77
CA PRO A 30 14.96 -9.61 -1.89
C PRO A 30 15.68 -9.23 -3.18
N ALA A 31 14.95 -9.13 -4.30
CA ALA A 31 15.49 -8.69 -5.58
C ALA A 31 16.03 -7.24 -5.56
N ALA A 32 15.57 -6.39 -4.65
CA ALA A 32 16.07 -5.03 -4.51
C ALA A 32 17.43 -4.93 -3.79
N LEU A 33 17.91 -6.02 -3.21
CA LEU A 33 19.23 -6.08 -2.57
C LEU A 33 20.35 -6.36 -3.59
N GLN A 34 20.03 -6.95 -4.74
CA GLN A 34 21.02 -7.36 -5.75
C GLN A 34 21.60 -6.19 -6.58
N PRO A 35 20.81 -5.18 -7.03
CA PRO A 35 21.35 -4.10 -7.84
C PRO A 35 22.40 -3.27 -7.09
N LYS A 36 23.52 -2.96 -7.77
CA LYS A 36 24.61 -2.16 -7.20
C LYS A 36 24.25 -0.67 -7.06
N THR A 37 23.29 -0.18 -7.84
CA THR A 37 22.91 1.24 -7.85
C THR A 37 21.58 1.48 -7.12
N GLU A 38 21.44 2.60 -6.46
CA GLU A 38 20.17 3.00 -5.81
C GLU A 38 19.01 3.02 -6.82
N ARG A 39 19.25 3.58 -8.01
CA ARG A 39 18.24 3.58 -9.10
C ARG A 39 17.78 2.17 -9.44
N GLY A 40 18.70 1.20 -9.52
CA GLY A 40 18.36 -0.20 -9.78
C GLY A 40 17.50 -0.80 -8.68
N LYS A 41 17.81 -0.51 -7.42
CA LYS A 41 17.03 -0.97 -6.26
C LYS A 41 15.59 -0.43 -6.29
N LEU A 42 15.41 0.84 -6.64
CA LEU A 42 14.09 1.49 -6.73
C LEU A 42 13.25 1.03 -7.93
N LEU A 43 13.88 0.49 -8.99
CA LEU A 43 13.17 -0.03 -10.16
C LEU A 43 12.41 -1.33 -9.87
N VAL A 44 12.80 -2.08 -8.86
CA VAL A 44 12.18 -3.38 -8.54
C VAL A 44 10.69 -3.21 -8.26
N ALA A 45 10.32 -2.31 -7.34
CA ALA A 45 8.92 -2.04 -7.01
C ALA A 45 8.13 -1.48 -8.20
N LYS A 46 8.72 -0.58 -9.00
CA LYS A 46 8.08 -0.04 -10.20
C LYS A 46 7.77 -1.13 -11.23
N ASN A 47 8.73 -2.02 -11.47
CA ASN A 47 8.55 -3.15 -12.38
C ASN A 47 7.52 -4.14 -11.84
N TYR A 48 7.50 -4.37 -10.52
CA TYR A 48 6.49 -5.20 -9.88
C TYR A 48 5.08 -4.64 -10.11
N VAL A 49 4.83 -3.36 -9.77
CA VAL A 49 3.52 -2.71 -10.01
C VAL A 49 3.11 -2.79 -11.48
N LYS A 50 4.07 -2.56 -12.39
CA LYS A 50 3.82 -2.70 -13.83
C LYS A 50 3.38 -4.12 -14.20
N THR A 51 4.09 -5.14 -13.72
CA THR A 51 3.78 -6.55 -14.01
C THR A 51 2.43 -6.96 -13.44
N VAL A 52 2.13 -6.56 -12.21
CA VAL A 52 0.83 -6.78 -11.57
C VAL A 52 -0.30 -6.23 -12.44
N CYS A 53 -0.21 -4.95 -12.84
CA CYS A 53 -1.27 -4.33 -13.63
C CYS A 53 -1.38 -4.91 -15.04
N ASP A 54 -0.24 -5.20 -15.70
CA ASP A 54 -0.23 -5.61 -17.12
C ASP A 54 -0.56 -7.09 -17.33
N LYS A 55 -0.29 -7.95 -16.32
CA LYS A 55 -0.34 -9.40 -16.49
C LYS A 55 -1.03 -10.15 -15.36
N ASP A 56 -0.59 -9.91 -14.13
CA ASP A 56 -0.92 -10.82 -13.03
C ASP A 56 -2.35 -10.62 -12.52
N ILE A 57 -2.86 -9.39 -12.56
CA ILE A 57 -4.24 -9.09 -12.14
C ILE A 57 -5.27 -9.86 -12.98
N SER A 58 -5.07 -9.96 -14.30
CA SER A 58 -5.95 -10.72 -15.18
C SER A 58 -5.88 -12.21 -14.91
N LYS A 59 -4.69 -12.74 -14.59
CA LYS A 59 -4.52 -14.14 -14.19
C LYS A 59 -5.22 -14.43 -12.86
N ALA A 60 -5.08 -13.54 -11.86
CA ALA A 60 -5.69 -13.69 -10.56
C ALA A 60 -7.22 -13.65 -10.63
N ALA A 61 -7.78 -12.76 -11.45
CA ALA A 61 -9.21 -12.62 -11.71
C ALA A 61 -9.78 -13.72 -12.62
N LYS A 62 -8.93 -14.46 -13.35
CA LYS A 62 -9.30 -15.43 -14.39
C LYS A 62 -10.14 -14.81 -15.52
N GLU A 63 -10.00 -13.53 -15.76
CA GLU A 63 -10.64 -12.77 -16.83
C GLU A 63 -9.72 -11.61 -17.27
N LYS A 64 -9.92 -11.10 -18.47
CA LYS A 64 -9.13 -9.97 -18.99
C LYS A 64 -9.57 -8.68 -18.30
N LEU A 65 -8.66 -8.07 -17.54
CA LEU A 65 -8.84 -6.79 -16.89
C LEU A 65 -7.99 -5.70 -17.55
N ASP A 66 -8.50 -4.47 -17.60
CA ASP A 66 -7.79 -3.33 -18.19
C ASP A 66 -6.65 -2.86 -17.26
N PRO A 67 -5.38 -2.88 -17.69
CA PRO A 67 -4.26 -2.39 -16.92
C PRO A 67 -4.37 -0.92 -16.52
N LYS A 68 -5.06 -0.08 -17.30
CA LYS A 68 -5.23 1.34 -16.97
C LYS A 68 -6.13 1.51 -15.75
N ILE A 69 -7.24 0.76 -15.69
CA ILE A 69 -8.14 0.76 -14.54
C ILE A 69 -7.41 0.21 -13.31
N ALA A 70 -6.64 -0.87 -13.45
CA ALA A 70 -5.84 -1.41 -12.35
C ALA A 70 -4.88 -0.37 -11.76
N ARG A 71 -4.17 0.39 -12.60
CA ARG A 71 -3.29 1.48 -12.14
C ARG A 71 -4.06 2.61 -11.48
N ALA A 72 -5.22 2.98 -12.00
CA ALA A 72 -6.07 4.02 -11.41
C ALA A 72 -6.54 3.61 -10.00
N ILE A 73 -6.97 2.35 -9.82
CA ILE A 73 -7.37 1.79 -8.53
C ILE A 73 -6.19 1.79 -7.56
N LEU A 74 -5.02 1.28 -7.95
CA LEU A 74 -3.82 1.29 -7.10
C LEU A 74 -3.41 2.69 -6.70
N ARG A 75 -3.51 3.67 -7.62
CA ARG A 75 -3.19 5.06 -7.32
C ARG A 75 -4.18 5.67 -6.33
N SER A 76 -5.48 5.40 -6.44
CA SER A 76 -6.47 5.86 -5.48
C SER A 76 -6.28 5.21 -4.11
N TYR A 77 -6.03 3.90 -4.05
CA TYR A 77 -5.64 3.22 -2.82
C TYR A 77 -4.42 3.86 -2.16
N ALA A 78 -3.36 4.12 -2.94
CA ALA A 78 -2.14 4.73 -2.45
C ALA A 78 -2.33 6.18 -1.95
N ARG A 79 -3.25 6.95 -2.54
CA ARG A 79 -3.64 8.28 -2.03
C ARG A 79 -4.36 8.21 -0.69
N ASN A 80 -5.08 7.14 -0.46
CA ASN A 80 -5.87 6.90 0.74
C ASN A 80 -5.15 5.95 1.73
N ILE A 81 -3.82 5.75 1.56
CA ILE A 81 -3.03 4.88 2.44
C ILE A 81 -3.15 5.30 3.90
N SER A 82 -3.24 4.33 4.80
CA SER A 82 -3.34 4.53 6.25
C SER A 82 -4.56 5.36 6.69
N THR A 83 -5.61 5.45 5.87
CA THR A 83 -6.88 6.08 6.20
C THR A 83 -8.03 5.07 6.26
N LEU A 84 -9.16 5.50 6.81
CA LEU A 84 -10.43 4.73 6.83
C LEU A 84 -11.31 4.97 5.60
N ALA A 85 -10.73 5.48 4.50
CA ALA A 85 -11.47 5.70 3.27
C ALA A 85 -12.16 4.40 2.82
N ASP A 86 -13.44 4.43 2.57
CA ASP A 86 -14.19 3.27 2.14
C ASP A 86 -13.94 2.94 0.64
N LYS A 87 -14.35 1.74 0.23
CA LYS A 87 -14.23 1.31 -1.18
C LYS A 87 -15.08 2.17 -2.13
N THR A 88 -16.09 2.89 -1.63
CA THR A 88 -16.92 3.81 -2.40
C THR A 88 -16.14 5.08 -2.73
N THR A 89 -15.39 5.62 -1.79
CA THR A 89 -14.47 6.76 -2.01
C THR A 89 -13.44 6.43 -3.09
N ILE A 90 -12.83 5.24 -3.01
CA ILE A 90 -11.84 4.81 -4.01
C ILE A 90 -12.48 4.63 -5.39
N LEU A 91 -13.68 4.04 -5.45
CA LEU A 91 -14.42 3.92 -6.70
C LEU A 91 -14.73 5.29 -7.30
N ALA A 92 -15.22 6.25 -6.49
CA ALA A 92 -15.52 7.60 -6.93
C ALA A 92 -14.28 8.30 -7.51
N ASP A 93 -13.11 8.16 -6.87
CA ASP A 93 -11.84 8.69 -7.39
C ASP A 93 -11.51 8.15 -8.79
N VAL A 94 -11.76 6.85 -9.02
CA VAL A 94 -11.45 6.20 -10.29
C VAL A 94 -12.48 6.55 -11.37
N THR A 95 -13.76 6.61 -11.01
CA THR A 95 -14.85 6.93 -11.94
C THR A 95 -14.87 8.40 -12.36
N ALA A 96 -14.30 9.30 -11.57
CA ALA A 96 -14.13 10.71 -11.98
C ALA A 96 -13.41 10.87 -13.33
N ASN A 97 -12.64 9.86 -13.75
CA ASN A 97 -11.94 9.82 -15.04
C ASN A 97 -12.32 8.62 -15.92
N ASN A 98 -13.29 7.80 -15.50
CA ASN A 98 -13.72 6.57 -16.19
C ASN A 98 -15.19 6.27 -15.88
N ASP A 99 -16.09 6.93 -16.56
CA ASP A 99 -17.55 6.85 -16.33
C ASP A 99 -18.16 5.45 -16.48
N SER A 100 -17.43 4.49 -17.07
CA SER A 100 -17.92 3.14 -17.35
C SER A 100 -17.60 2.09 -16.27
N LEU A 101 -16.86 2.44 -15.21
CA LEU A 101 -16.50 1.48 -14.17
C LEU A 101 -17.62 1.29 -13.16
N VAL A 102 -18.36 0.18 -13.29
CA VAL A 102 -19.41 -0.20 -12.33
C VAL A 102 -18.82 -0.88 -11.08
N ARG A 103 -19.53 -0.81 -9.96
CA ARG A 103 -19.12 -1.34 -8.66
C ARG A 103 -18.69 -2.81 -8.72
N SER A 104 -19.48 -3.66 -9.38
CA SER A 104 -19.17 -5.10 -9.47
C SER A 104 -17.85 -5.38 -10.18
N THR A 105 -17.52 -4.59 -11.22
CA THR A 105 -16.22 -4.69 -11.90
C THR A 105 -15.09 -4.19 -11.02
N PHE A 106 -15.27 -3.05 -10.31
CA PHE A 106 -14.31 -2.55 -9.35
C PHE A 106 -13.98 -3.60 -8.26
N ASP A 107 -15.00 -4.26 -7.70
CA ASP A 107 -14.82 -5.27 -6.66
C ASP A 107 -13.99 -6.48 -7.17
N LYS A 108 -14.09 -6.84 -8.45
CA LYS A 108 -13.22 -7.87 -9.06
C LYS A 108 -11.75 -7.46 -9.10
N TYR A 109 -11.45 -6.18 -9.43
CA TYR A 109 -10.07 -5.67 -9.36
C TYR A 109 -9.52 -5.73 -7.94
N VAL A 110 -10.31 -5.27 -6.97
CA VAL A 110 -9.90 -5.26 -5.56
C VAL A 110 -9.63 -6.68 -5.09
N ALA A 111 -10.54 -7.61 -5.32
CA ALA A 111 -10.37 -9.03 -4.96
C ALA A 111 -9.13 -9.67 -5.62
N ALA A 112 -8.83 -9.31 -6.88
CA ALA A 112 -7.62 -9.79 -7.54
C ALA A 112 -6.35 -9.21 -6.92
N LEU A 113 -6.35 -7.92 -6.54
CA LEU A 113 -5.22 -7.28 -5.85
C LEU A 113 -4.99 -7.84 -4.44
N GLU A 114 -6.05 -8.12 -3.69
CA GLU A 114 -6.01 -8.80 -2.39
C GLU A 114 -5.41 -10.21 -2.55
N LYS A 115 -5.88 -10.97 -3.53
CA LYS A 115 -5.38 -12.32 -3.83
C LYS A 115 -3.91 -12.36 -4.24
N LEU A 116 -3.42 -11.29 -4.85
CA LEU A 116 -2.01 -11.12 -5.22
C LEU A 116 -1.16 -10.56 -4.07
N PHE A 117 -1.73 -10.35 -2.89
CA PHE A 117 -1.05 -9.71 -1.75
C PHE A 117 -0.44 -8.35 -2.11
N VAL A 118 -1.12 -7.56 -2.95
CA VAL A 118 -0.71 -6.20 -3.27
C VAL A 118 -1.28 -5.21 -2.27
N ILE A 119 -2.56 -5.38 -1.95
CA ILE A 119 -3.28 -4.64 -0.91
C ILE A 119 -3.72 -5.61 0.18
N GLN A 120 -3.70 -5.14 1.42
CA GLN A 120 -4.16 -5.88 2.59
C GLN A 120 -4.75 -4.89 3.58
N ASP A 121 -6.06 -4.71 3.50
CA ASP A 121 -6.75 -3.81 4.41
C ASP A 121 -6.70 -4.33 5.85
N ILE A 122 -6.49 -3.41 6.79
CA ILE A 122 -6.32 -3.73 8.20
C ILE A 122 -7.66 -3.56 8.90
N THR A 123 -8.17 -4.64 9.47
CA THR A 123 -9.39 -4.62 10.27
C THR A 123 -9.16 -3.95 11.62
N ALA A 124 -10.18 -3.26 12.14
CA ALA A 124 -10.11 -2.65 13.46
C ALA A 124 -9.94 -3.73 14.54
N TRP A 125 -8.91 -3.56 15.37
CA TRP A 125 -8.74 -4.37 16.57
C TRP A 125 -9.52 -3.77 17.74
N ASN A 126 -10.18 -4.63 18.52
CA ASN A 126 -10.84 -4.23 19.73
C ASN A 126 -10.69 -5.32 20.79
N PRO A 127 -10.20 -5.01 22.01
CA PRO A 127 -9.99 -6.00 23.07
C PRO A 127 -11.29 -6.61 23.62
N SER A 128 -12.43 -5.95 23.41
CA SER A 128 -13.72 -6.46 23.85
C SER A 128 -14.33 -7.41 22.83
N ILE A 129 -14.46 -8.69 23.17
CA ILE A 129 -15.01 -9.76 22.33
C ILE A 129 -16.43 -9.43 21.82
N ARG A 130 -17.20 -8.65 22.57
CA ARG A 130 -18.58 -8.26 22.20
C ARG A 130 -18.72 -6.82 21.75
N SER A 131 -17.61 -6.16 21.34
CA SER A 131 -17.66 -4.77 20.91
C SER A 131 -18.38 -4.61 19.57
N LYS A 132 -19.50 -3.90 19.60
CA LYS A 132 -20.17 -3.44 18.36
C LYS A 132 -19.31 -2.45 17.57
N THR A 133 -18.40 -1.75 18.22
CA THR A 133 -17.50 -0.78 17.61
C THR A 133 -16.52 -1.45 16.65
N ALA A 134 -15.96 -2.63 17.00
CA ALA A 134 -15.07 -3.37 16.11
C ALA A 134 -15.76 -3.77 14.80
N ILE A 135 -17.03 -4.16 14.88
CA ILE A 135 -17.82 -4.58 13.70
C ILE A 135 -18.20 -3.38 12.83
N ARG A 136 -18.37 -2.19 13.43
CA ARG A 136 -18.79 -0.95 12.76
C ARG A 136 -17.64 -0.09 12.28
N SER A 137 -16.43 -0.36 12.74
CA SER A 137 -15.23 0.35 12.35
C SER A 137 -14.83 -0.04 10.93
N GLY A 138 -14.60 0.95 10.08
CA GLY A 138 -14.08 0.72 8.74
C GLY A 138 -12.68 0.11 8.78
N GLU A 139 -12.33 -0.60 7.72
CA GLU A 139 -10.99 -1.12 7.52
C GLU A 139 -10.04 0.03 7.12
N LYS A 140 -8.83 -0.01 7.63
CA LYS A 140 -7.77 0.91 7.26
C LYS A 140 -7.13 0.45 5.95
N ARG A 141 -7.04 1.34 4.98
CA ARG A 141 -6.41 1.02 3.69
C ARG A 141 -4.92 0.78 3.89
N SER A 142 -4.43 -0.37 3.41
CA SER A 142 -3.03 -0.74 3.52
C SER A 142 -2.53 -1.52 2.31
N PHE A 143 -1.20 -1.53 2.15
CA PHE A 143 -0.48 -2.32 1.16
C PHE A 143 0.46 -3.28 1.88
N CYS A 144 0.80 -4.39 1.24
CA CYS A 144 1.75 -5.35 1.82
C CYS A 144 3.20 -4.85 1.85
N ASP A 145 3.53 -3.81 1.05
CA ASP A 145 4.87 -3.22 1.01
C ASP A 145 4.80 -1.72 0.69
N PRO A 146 5.50 -0.85 1.43
CA PRO A 146 5.45 0.61 1.25
C PRO A 146 5.95 1.06 -0.13
N SER A 147 6.87 0.33 -0.75
CA SER A 147 7.38 0.69 -2.07
C SER A 147 6.34 0.55 -3.18
N VAL A 148 5.33 -0.31 -2.99
CA VAL A 148 4.19 -0.42 -3.91
C VAL A 148 3.35 0.86 -3.87
N VAL A 149 3.16 1.44 -2.68
CA VAL A 149 2.50 2.76 -2.52
C VAL A 149 3.27 3.83 -3.29
N VAL A 150 4.57 3.93 -3.02
CA VAL A 150 5.47 4.91 -3.66
C VAL A 150 5.45 4.77 -5.18
N ALA A 151 5.54 3.53 -5.69
CA ALA A 151 5.49 3.25 -7.12
C ALA A 151 4.13 3.60 -7.75
N SER A 152 3.02 3.30 -7.05
CA SER A 152 1.66 3.59 -7.51
C SER A 152 1.36 5.09 -7.57
N LEU A 153 1.95 5.89 -6.66
CA LEU A 153 1.88 7.34 -6.68
C LEU A 153 2.83 7.98 -7.70
N GLY A 154 3.78 7.22 -8.25
CA GLY A 154 4.82 7.73 -9.13
C GLY A 154 5.86 8.60 -8.41
N LEU A 155 6.02 8.40 -7.10
CA LEU A 155 6.95 9.15 -6.26
C LEU A 155 8.33 8.48 -6.19
N GLY A 156 9.25 9.18 -5.55
CA GLY A 156 10.59 8.70 -5.23
C GLY A 156 11.15 9.43 -4.00
N PRO A 157 12.39 9.12 -3.58
CA PRO A 157 12.97 9.67 -2.35
C PRO A 157 12.99 11.21 -2.33
N GLY A 158 13.28 11.85 -3.47
CA GLY A 158 13.33 13.31 -3.55
C GLY A 158 12.00 13.98 -3.25
N GLN A 159 10.88 13.44 -3.78
CA GLN A 159 9.56 14.00 -3.52
C GLN A 159 9.10 13.72 -2.07
N LEU A 160 9.37 12.54 -1.54
CA LEU A 160 8.98 12.21 -0.16
C LEU A 160 9.73 13.04 0.88
N ARG A 161 10.99 13.43 0.60
CA ARG A 161 11.75 14.33 1.46
C ARG A 161 11.08 15.69 1.62
N THR A 162 10.43 16.19 0.59
CA THR A 162 9.70 17.47 0.64
C THR A 162 8.25 17.35 1.11
N GLN A 163 7.73 16.12 1.20
CA GLN A 163 6.34 15.82 1.58
C GLN A 163 6.27 14.88 2.77
N LEU A 164 6.82 15.30 3.91
CA LEU A 164 6.93 14.47 5.11
C LEU A 164 5.58 13.99 5.65
N LYS A 165 4.50 14.75 5.45
CA LYS A 165 3.15 14.29 5.80
C LYS A 165 2.76 13.03 5.01
N THR A 166 2.99 13.04 3.70
CA THR A 166 2.76 11.88 2.84
C THR A 166 3.66 10.71 3.24
N PHE A 167 4.94 11.01 3.54
CA PHE A 167 5.86 10.00 4.03
C PHE A 167 5.38 9.35 5.34
N GLY A 168 4.81 10.13 6.28
CA GLY A 168 4.26 9.61 7.52
C GLY A 168 3.20 8.51 7.31
N PHE A 169 2.27 8.71 6.39
CA PHE A 169 1.28 7.69 6.02
C PHE A 169 1.92 6.44 5.39
N ILE A 170 2.96 6.62 4.56
CA ILE A 170 3.70 5.51 3.95
C ILE A 170 4.54 4.77 5.02
N PHE A 171 5.16 5.53 5.94
CA PHE A 171 5.95 4.98 7.04
C PHE A 171 5.10 4.07 7.94
N GLU A 172 3.83 4.42 8.17
CA GLU A 172 2.93 3.58 8.94
C GLU A 172 2.80 2.16 8.33
N THR A 173 2.80 2.04 6.99
CA THR A 173 2.81 0.74 6.30
C THR A 173 4.09 -0.06 6.56
N MET A 174 5.20 0.59 6.92
CA MET A 174 6.44 -0.11 7.32
C MET A 174 6.37 -0.68 8.74
N CYS A 175 5.44 -0.16 9.58
CA CYS A 175 5.32 -0.53 10.99
C CYS A 175 4.29 -1.64 11.23
N VAL A 176 3.53 -2.02 10.21
CA VAL A 176 2.52 -3.07 10.23
C VAL A 176 3.06 -4.36 9.65
#